data_1599f1a364414b700741aa8d069774a8
#
_entry.id   1599f1a364414b700741aa8d069774a8
#
_cell.length_a   1.000
_cell.length_b   1.000
_cell.length_c   1.000
_cell.angle_alpha   90.00
_cell.angle_beta   90.00
_cell.angle_gamma   90.00
#
_symmetry.space_group_name_H-M   'P 1'
#
loop_
_entity.id
_entity.type
_entity.pdbx_description
1 polymer ?
#
loop_
_entity_poly.entity_id
_entity_poly.type
_entity_poly.pdbx_seq_one_letter_code
_entity_poly.pdbx_strand_id
1 'polypeptide(L)'
;RYLSGYRVLLLHVQPFLKSHKANRPFRVLDAATGSADQPIALVKLARLIGVPIHITAIDINAKMLKLAQEEVAPYPEIQLVQCDILSLPFREECFDLSVNSLSLHHFSWEKAVAILRAIYKAGRLGMVVNDLHRSRIAHAVIFILTRIFTRNRLTRYDAPVSVMNAFTPEEFRELARQAEIETHEIHRHFPYRIALLGLKTSQ
;
A
#
# COMPACT_ATOMS: atom_id res chain seq x y z
N ARG A 1 -9.13 -15.02 -3.08
CA ARG A 1 -8.23 -13.92 -3.52
C ARG A 1 -9.01 -12.62 -3.36
N TYR A 2 -8.52 -11.72 -2.59
CA TYR A 2 -9.17 -10.56 -1.97
C TYR A 2 -9.61 -9.53 -3.01
N LEU A 3 -10.86 -9.59 -3.44
CA LEU A 3 -11.45 -8.87 -4.59
C LEU A 3 -11.54 -7.34 -4.44
N SER A 4 -11.21 -6.73 -3.32
CA SER A 4 -11.35 -5.27 -3.13
C SER A 4 -10.08 -4.52 -2.72
N GLY A 5 -9.04 -5.20 -2.24
CA GLY A 5 -7.86 -4.54 -1.67
C GLY A 5 -7.09 -3.67 -2.66
N TYR A 6 -6.78 -4.19 -3.84
CA TYR A 6 -6.04 -3.44 -4.86
C TYR A 6 -6.91 -2.42 -5.61
N ARG A 7 -8.25 -2.59 -5.68
CA ARG A 7 -9.12 -1.63 -6.38
C ARG A 7 -9.03 -0.22 -5.79
N VAL A 8 -8.94 -0.11 -4.46
CA VAL A 8 -8.79 1.17 -3.78
C VAL A 8 -7.44 1.81 -4.14
N LEU A 9 -6.36 1.02 -4.09
CA LEU A 9 -5.05 1.50 -4.48
C LEU A 9 -5.04 1.97 -5.94
N LEU A 10 -5.54 1.16 -6.87
CA LEU A 10 -5.60 1.48 -8.29
C LEU A 10 -6.40 2.75 -8.56
N LEU A 11 -7.53 2.95 -7.86
CA LEU A 11 -8.37 4.15 -7.99
C LEU A 11 -7.57 5.42 -7.70
N HIS A 12 -6.76 5.41 -6.64
CA HIS A 12 -6.00 6.57 -6.21
C HIS A 12 -4.66 6.74 -6.95
N VAL A 13 -4.08 5.66 -7.48
CA VAL A 13 -2.84 5.75 -8.29
C VAL A 13 -3.10 6.14 -9.74
N GLN A 14 -4.27 5.76 -10.30
CA GLN A 14 -4.60 6.02 -11.71
C GLN A 14 -4.47 7.50 -12.14
N PRO A 15 -4.90 8.51 -11.35
CA PRO A 15 -4.72 9.91 -11.73
C PRO A 15 -3.25 10.30 -11.93
N PHE A 16 -2.34 9.82 -11.06
CA PHE A 16 -0.91 10.08 -11.17
C PHE A 16 -0.32 9.46 -12.45
N LEU A 17 -0.72 8.22 -12.77
CA LEU A 17 -0.29 7.58 -14.01
C LEU A 17 -0.78 8.35 -15.23
N LYS A 18 -2.05 8.78 -15.28
CA LYS A 18 -2.62 9.53 -16.40
C LYS A 18 -2.00 10.92 -16.58
N SER A 19 -1.55 11.54 -15.51
CA SER A 19 -0.88 12.86 -15.56
C SER A 19 0.60 12.77 -15.95
N HIS A 20 1.18 11.56 -15.99
CA HIS A 20 2.58 11.35 -16.32
C HIS A 20 2.86 11.65 -17.80
N LYS A 21 3.65 12.68 -18.06
CA LYS A 21 4.03 13.12 -19.40
C LYS A 21 5.54 13.02 -19.69
N ALA A 22 6.31 12.50 -18.71
CA ALA A 22 7.74 12.37 -18.89
C ALA A 22 8.10 11.26 -19.89
N ASN A 23 9.13 11.47 -20.68
CA ASN A 23 9.62 10.48 -21.64
C ASN A 23 10.48 9.38 -20.96
N ARG A 24 9.98 8.85 -19.85
CA ARG A 24 10.58 7.76 -19.07
C ARG A 24 9.48 6.97 -18.36
N PRO A 25 9.75 5.73 -17.90
CA PRO A 25 8.79 5.00 -17.09
C PRO A 25 8.41 5.75 -15.80
N PHE A 26 7.13 5.65 -15.41
CA PHE A 26 6.64 6.10 -14.10
C PHE A 26 7.20 5.16 -13.02
N ARG A 27 7.95 5.70 -12.07
CA ARG A 27 8.67 4.93 -11.05
C ARG A 27 7.87 4.86 -9.77
N VAL A 28 7.58 3.65 -9.31
CA VAL A 28 6.80 3.40 -8.08
C VAL A 28 7.65 2.62 -7.08
N LEU A 29 7.62 3.03 -5.82
CA LEU A 29 8.03 2.22 -4.68
C LEU A 29 6.79 1.53 -4.11
N ASP A 30 6.76 0.20 -4.09
CA ASP A 30 5.75 -0.56 -3.36
C ASP A 30 6.36 -1.12 -2.08
N ALA A 31 5.96 -0.56 -0.96
CA ALA A 31 6.55 -0.81 0.34
C ALA A 31 5.74 -1.86 1.13
N ALA A 32 6.40 -2.91 1.61
CA ALA A 32 5.80 -4.12 2.20
C ALA A 32 4.91 -4.86 1.20
N THR A 33 5.52 -5.26 0.08
CA THR A 33 4.83 -5.84 -1.09
C THR A 33 4.19 -7.21 -0.85
N GLY A 34 4.67 -7.96 0.15
CA GLY A 34 4.20 -9.32 0.41
C GLY A 34 4.37 -10.25 -0.79
N SER A 35 3.27 -10.79 -1.31
CA SER A 35 3.23 -11.66 -2.51
C SER A 35 3.21 -10.91 -3.84
N ALA A 36 3.39 -9.60 -3.85
CA ALA A 36 3.41 -8.72 -5.02
C ALA A 36 2.09 -8.64 -5.82
N ASP A 37 0.95 -8.93 -5.21
CA ASP A 37 -0.36 -8.78 -5.84
C ASP A 37 -0.64 -7.33 -6.29
N GLN A 38 -0.19 -6.35 -5.49
CA GLN A 38 -0.38 -4.92 -5.76
C GLN A 38 0.45 -4.43 -6.95
N PRO A 39 1.78 -4.67 -6.99
CA PRO A 39 2.61 -4.34 -8.15
C PRO A 39 2.08 -4.94 -9.45
N ILE A 40 1.67 -6.19 -9.44
CA ILE A 40 1.09 -6.86 -10.62
C ILE A 40 -0.18 -6.13 -11.09
N ALA A 41 -1.05 -5.74 -10.16
CA ALA A 41 -2.26 -5.00 -10.49
C ALA A 41 -1.94 -3.59 -11.05
N LEU A 42 -0.92 -2.91 -10.52
CA LEU A 42 -0.45 -1.62 -11.03
C LEU A 42 0.15 -1.73 -12.43
N VAL A 43 0.96 -2.75 -12.71
CA VAL A 43 1.49 -3.01 -14.07
C VAL A 43 0.35 -3.23 -15.06
N LYS A 44 -0.64 -4.07 -14.70
CA LYS A 44 -1.82 -4.31 -15.56
C LYS A 44 -2.59 -3.02 -15.86
N LEU A 45 -2.78 -2.16 -14.85
CA LEU A 45 -3.41 -0.85 -15.04
C LEU A 45 -2.57 0.05 -15.97
N ALA A 46 -1.26 0.15 -15.72
CA ALA A 46 -0.36 0.97 -16.51
C ALA A 46 -0.32 0.53 -17.99
N ARG A 47 -0.25 -0.78 -18.25
CA ARG A 47 -0.35 -1.35 -19.60
C ARG A 47 -1.68 -1.01 -20.28
N LEU A 48 -2.80 -1.08 -19.53
CA LEU A 48 -4.14 -0.75 -20.05
C LEU A 48 -4.26 0.71 -20.48
N ILE A 49 -3.62 1.64 -19.76
CA ILE A 49 -3.67 3.07 -20.07
C ILE A 49 -2.49 3.56 -20.91
N GLY A 50 -1.58 2.65 -21.31
CA GLY A 50 -0.46 2.97 -22.19
C GLY A 50 0.68 3.76 -21.53
N VAL A 51 0.84 3.67 -20.21
CA VAL A 51 1.90 4.37 -19.47
C VAL A 51 3.01 3.38 -19.10
N PRO A 52 4.26 3.58 -19.55
CA PRO A 52 5.39 2.79 -19.08
C PRO A 52 5.57 2.94 -17.56
N ILE A 53 5.75 1.81 -16.87
CA ILE A 53 5.93 1.80 -15.41
C ILE A 53 7.13 0.97 -15.01
N HIS A 54 7.79 1.34 -13.92
CA HIS A 54 8.81 0.54 -13.25
C HIS A 54 8.52 0.55 -11.74
N ILE A 55 8.43 -0.63 -11.15
CA ILE A 55 8.05 -0.80 -9.74
C ILE A 55 9.19 -1.46 -9.00
N THR A 56 9.70 -0.80 -7.97
CA THR A 56 10.57 -1.40 -6.97
C THR A 56 9.69 -1.86 -5.81
N ALA A 57 9.53 -3.16 -5.69
CA ALA A 57 8.67 -3.78 -4.69
C ALA A 57 9.55 -4.36 -3.55
N ILE A 58 9.38 -3.81 -2.35
CA ILE A 58 10.22 -4.16 -1.20
C ILE A 58 9.44 -4.92 -0.14
N ASP A 59 10.11 -5.87 0.49
CA ASP A 59 9.63 -6.54 1.71
C ASP A 59 10.83 -6.97 2.55
N ILE A 60 10.67 -6.99 3.88
CA ILE A 60 11.70 -7.49 4.78
C ILE A 60 11.74 -9.02 4.80
N ASN A 61 10.63 -9.68 4.47
CA ASN A 61 10.44 -11.10 4.56
C ASN A 61 10.91 -11.83 3.29
N ALA A 62 12.11 -12.41 3.33
CA ALA A 62 12.69 -13.15 2.21
C ALA A 62 11.80 -14.31 1.71
N LYS A 63 11.02 -14.96 2.59
CA LYS A 63 10.09 -16.04 2.20
C LYS A 63 8.94 -15.51 1.35
N MET A 64 8.41 -14.32 1.69
CA MET A 64 7.38 -13.67 0.90
C MET A 64 7.91 -13.24 -0.46
N LEU A 65 9.14 -12.69 -0.52
CA LEU A 65 9.78 -12.33 -1.79
C LEU A 65 10.06 -13.55 -2.67
N LYS A 66 10.40 -14.69 -2.09
CA LYS A 66 10.54 -15.93 -2.86
C LYS A 66 9.22 -16.38 -3.50
N LEU A 67 8.10 -16.26 -2.80
CA LEU A 67 6.78 -16.52 -3.37
C LEU A 67 6.41 -15.49 -4.43
N ALA A 68 6.71 -14.21 -4.16
CA ALA A 68 6.47 -13.12 -5.10
C ALA A 68 7.26 -13.30 -6.41
N GLN A 69 8.46 -13.88 -6.37
CA GLN A 69 9.33 -14.06 -7.53
C GLN A 69 8.68 -14.92 -8.63
N GLU A 70 7.94 -15.96 -8.24
CA GLU A 70 7.21 -16.81 -9.18
C GLU A 70 6.04 -16.03 -9.82
N GLU A 71 5.33 -15.24 -9.03
CA GLU A 71 4.17 -14.47 -9.48
C GLU A 71 4.57 -13.30 -10.39
N VAL A 72 5.72 -12.65 -10.14
CA VAL A 72 6.18 -11.50 -10.94
C VAL A 72 6.99 -11.89 -12.18
N ALA A 73 7.34 -13.15 -12.37
CA ALA A 73 8.13 -13.61 -13.51
C ALA A 73 7.61 -13.12 -14.89
N PRO A 74 6.26 -12.99 -15.13
CA PRO A 74 5.72 -12.43 -16.37
C PRO A 74 5.75 -10.90 -16.46
N TYR A 75 6.26 -10.20 -15.43
CA TYR A 75 6.18 -8.74 -15.29
C TYR A 75 7.57 -8.13 -15.12
N PRO A 76 8.33 -7.92 -16.22
CA PRO A 76 9.69 -7.37 -16.16
C PRO A 76 9.75 -5.94 -15.61
N GLU A 77 8.60 -5.27 -15.49
CA GLU A 77 8.48 -3.95 -14.88
C GLU A 77 8.65 -3.97 -13.36
N ILE A 78 8.62 -5.15 -12.71
CA ILE A 78 8.67 -5.31 -11.25
C ILE A 78 10.03 -5.85 -10.84
N GLN A 79 10.73 -5.08 -10.01
CA GLN A 79 11.96 -5.48 -9.36
C GLN A 79 11.68 -5.75 -7.87
N LEU A 80 11.96 -6.98 -7.41
CA LEU A 80 11.87 -7.34 -5.99
C LEU A 80 13.18 -7.02 -5.27
N VAL A 81 13.07 -6.38 -4.09
CA VAL A 81 14.23 -6.03 -3.26
C VAL A 81 13.92 -6.39 -1.80
N GLN A 82 14.82 -7.16 -1.17
CA GLN A 82 14.71 -7.37 0.28
C GLN A 82 15.21 -6.14 1.01
N CYS A 83 14.32 -5.48 1.75
CA CYS A 83 14.63 -4.24 2.44
C CYS A 83 13.69 -4.00 3.62
N ASP A 84 14.23 -3.41 4.68
CA ASP A 84 13.40 -2.88 5.78
C ASP A 84 12.85 -1.51 5.39
N ILE A 85 11.53 -1.36 5.45
CA ILE A 85 10.83 -0.10 5.17
C ILE A 85 11.25 1.04 6.11
N LEU A 86 11.74 0.72 7.31
CA LEU A 86 12.27 1.69 8.28
C LEU A 86 13.69 2.16 7.97
N SER A 87 14.37 1.50 7.01
CA SER A 87 15.76 1.80 6.64
C SER A 87 15.90 1.75 5.12
N LEU A 88 15.12 2.57 4.43
CA LEU A 88 15.11 2.62 2.96
C LEU A 88 16.49 3.08 2.43
N PRO A 89 17.16 2.29 1.55
CA PRO A 89 18.45 2.64 0.98
C PRO A 89 18.32 3.61 -0.23
N PHE A 90 17.17 4.25 -0.36
CA PHE A 90 16.85 5.10 -1.49
C PHE A 90 16.98 6.58 -1.12
N ARG A 91 17.41 7.38 -2.09
CA ARG A 91 17.38 8.84 -1.95
C ARG A 91 15.97 9.36 -1.89
N GLU A 92 15.77 10.51 -1.25
CA GLU A 92 14.50 11.21 -1.28
C GLU A 92 14.08 11.48 -2.74
N GLU A 93 12.80 11.41 -3.04
CA GLU A 93 12.19 11.71 -4.34
C GLU A 93 12.71 10.89 -5.53
N CYS A 94 13.35 9.75 -5.27
CA CYS A 94 13.85 8.88 -6.36
C CYS A 94 12.76 8.07 -7.06
N PHE A 95 11.55 8.04 -6.50
CA PHE A 95 10.34 7.48 -7.14
C PHE A 95 9.36 8.60 -7.49
N ASP A 96 8.51 8.39 -8.48
CA ASP A 96 7.42 9.33 -8.76
C ASP A 96 6.34 9.24 -7.71
N LEU A 97 6.00 8.02 -7.26
CA LEU A 97 5.00 7.77 -6.23
C LEU A 97 5.45 6.60 -5.34
N SER A 98 5.16 6.69 -4.05
CA SER A 98 5.30 5.56 -3.14
C SER A 98 3.94 5.01 -2.78
N VAL A 99 3.82 3.69 -2.67
CA VAL A 99 2.58 3.04 -2.25
C VAL A 99 2.84 2.06 -1.12
N ASN A 100 1.83 1.89 -0.26
CA ASN A 100 1.81 0.88 0.78
C ASN A 100 0.39 0.33 0.90
N SER A 101 0.25 -0.98 1.01
CA SER A 101 -1.08 -1.58 1.07
C SER A 101 -1.15 -2.73 2.06
N LEU A 102 -2.15 -2.63 2.98
CA LEU A 102 -2.50 -3.68 3.93
C LEU A 102 -1.35 -4.14 4.84
N SER A 103 -0.52 -3.22 5.25
CA SER A 103 0.61 -3.53 6.14
C SER A 103 0.69 -2.62 7.37
N LEU A 104 0.19 -1.38 7.29
CA LEU A 104 0.39 -0.38 8.34
C LEU A 104 -0.24 -0.80 9.68
N HIS A 105 -1.37 -1.50 9.64
CA HIS A 105 -2.06 -2.02 10.83
C HIS A 105 -1.29 -3.11 11.60
N HIS A 106 -0.15 -3.59 11.08
CA HIS A 106 0.75 -4.52 11.77
C HIS A 106 1.81 -3.83 12.63
N PHE A 107 1.93 -2.51 12.56
CA PHE A 107 2.97 -1.74 13.23
C PHE A 107 2.44 -0.95 14.43
N SER A 108 3.34 -0.69 15.41
CA SER A 108 3.03 0.25 16.48
C SER A 108 2.85 1.67 15.92
N TRP A 109 2.27 2.56 16.74
CA TRP A 109 2.05 3.96 16.38
C TRP A 109 3.33 4.64 15.87
N GLU A 110 4.42 4.54 16.63
CA GLU A 110 5.70 5.17 16.34
C GLU A 110 6.30 4.64 15.02
N LYS A 111 6.21 3.32 14.81
CA LYS A 111 6.66 2.69 13.56
C LYS A 111 5.79 3.11 12.38
N ALA A 112 4.48 3.21 12.56
CA ALA A 112 3.58 3.67 11.52
C ALA A 112 3.90 5.11 11.09
N VAL A 113 4.16 6.02 12.03
CA VAL A 113 4.64 7.38 11.75
C VAL A 113 5.96 7.36 10.97
N ALA A 114 6.94 6.57 11.42
CA ALA A 114 8.24 6.47 10.76
C ALA A 114 8.12 5.91 9.32
N ILE A 115 7.28 4.90 9.13
CA ILE A 115 6.99 4.31 7.81
C ILE A 115 6.37 5.36 6.88
N LEU A 116 5.32 6.04 7.33
CA LEU A 116 4.65 7.07 6.54
C LEU A 116 5.63 8.17 6.12
N ARG A 117 6.46 8.64 7.05
CA ARG A 117 7.50 9.64 6.76
C ARG A 117 8.51 9.12 5.73
N ALA A 118 8.98 7.87 5.86
CA ALA A 118 9.97 7.28 4.97
C ALA A 118 9.44 7.15 3.53
N ILE A 119 8.23 6.59 3.36
CA ILE A 119 7.64 6.41 2.03
C ILE A 119 7.21 7.75 1.41
N TYR A 120 6.74 8.72 2.22
CA TYR A 120 6.42 10.06 1.74
C TYR A 120 7.65 10.77 1.18
N LYS A 121 8.79 10.69 1.89
CA LYS A 121 10.05 11.26 1.42
C LYS A 121 10.56 10.61 0.12
N ALA A 122 10.37 9.31 -0.04
CA ALA A 122 10.83 8.57 -1.23
C ALA A 122 10.06 8.93 -2.52
N GLY A 123 8.78 9.32 -2.41
CA GLY A 123 7.94 9.70 -3.56
C GLY A 123 8.01 11.19 -3.88
N ARG A 124 8.31 11.54 -5.12
CA ARG A 124 8.38 12.94 -5.61
C ARG A 124 7.00 13.62 -5.67
N LEU A 125 5.97 12.89 -6.08
CA LEU A 125 4.58 13.37 -6.12
C LEU A 125 3.85 13.11 -4.80
N GLY A 126 4.44 12.28 -3.93
CA GLY A 126 3.88 11.88 -2.66
C GLY A 126 3.69 10.38 -2.50
N MET A 127 2.65 10.00 -1.79
CA MET A 127 2.36 8.59 -1.47
C MET A 127 0.86 8.28 -1.50
N VAL A 128 0.54 6.99 -1.68
CA VAL A 128 -0.80 6.42 -1.49
C VAL A 128 -0.71 5.24 -0.54
N VAL A 129 -1.37 5.32 0.59
CA VAL A 129 -1.53 4.22 1.55
C VAL A 129 -2.97 3.72 1.49
N ASN A 130 -3.16 2.41 1.34
CA ASN A 130 -4.46 1.75 1.39
C ASN A 130 -4.44 0.70 2.50
N ASP A 131 -5.29 0.87 3.51
CA ASP A 131 -5.33 -0.08 4.61
C ASP A 131 -6.76 -0.37 5.09
N LEU A 132 -6.87 -1.22 6.09
CA LEU A 132 -8.10 -1.45 6.84
C LEU A 132 -8.41 -0.22 7.71
N HIS A 133 -9.68 0.00 7.96
CA HIS A 133 -10.08 0.98 8.96
C HIS A 133 -10.81 0.29 10.11
N ARG A 134 -10.44 0.63 11.35
CA ARG A 134 -11.02 0.04 12.54
C ARG A 134 -12.49 0.38 12.66
N SER A 135 -13.33 -0.67 12.79
CA SER A 135 -14.77 -0.55 13.00
C SER A 135 -15.28 -1.75 13.79
N ARG A 136 -16.06 -1.50 14.84
CA ARG A 136 -16.71 -2.57 15.63
C ARG A 136 -17.65 -3.40 14.77
N ILE A 137 -18.36 -2.75 13.85
CA ILE A 137 -19.27 -3.44 12.91
C ILE A 137 -18.47 -4.32 11.96
N ALA A 138 -17.36 -3.80 11.38
CA ALA A 138 -16.46 -4.58 10.54
C ALA A 138 -15.93 -5.82 11.26
N HIS A 139 -15.47 -5.65 12.48
CA HIS A 139 -14.99 -6.74 13.31
C HIS A 139 -16.06 -7.84 13.49
N ALA A 140 -17.28 -7.47 13.89
CA ALA A 140 -18.40 -8.42 14.08
C ALA A 140 -18.76 -9.15 12.77
N VAL A 141 -18.85 -8.42 11.65
CA VAL A 141 -19.16 -8.99 10.34
C VAL A 141 -18.03 -9.94 9.89
N ILE A 142 -16.77 -9.56 9.98
CA ILE A 142 -15.64 -10.40 9.58
C ILE A 142 -15.54 -11.62 10.49
N PHE A 143 -15.76 -11.45 11.79
CA PHE A 143 -15.79 -12.55 12.74
C PHE A 143 -16.83 -13.61 12.35
N ILE A 144 -18.05 -13.21 11.99
CA ILE A 144 -19.12 -14.11 11.56
C ILE A 144 -18.78 -14.74 10.20
N LEU A 145 -18.40 -13.92 9.21
CA LEU A 145 -18.11 -14.39 7.85
C LEU A 145 -16.95 -15.39 7.82
N THR A 146 -15.89 -15.15 8.58
CA THR A 146 -14.76 -16.09 8.63
C THR A 146 -15.14 -17.43 9.24
N ARG A 147 -16.10 -17.46 10.16
CA ARG A 147 -16.60 -18.72 10.73
C ARG A 147 -17.52 -19.50 9.81
N ILE A 148 -18.26 -18.79 8.97
CA ILE A 148 -19.20 -19.42 8.02
C ILE A 148 -18.45 -19.90 6.77
N PHE A 149 -17.58 -19.06 6.19
CA PHE A 149 -17.02 -19.26 4.85
C PHE A 149 -15.60 -19.82 4.81
N THR A 150 -14.88 -19.92 5.93
CA THR A 150 -13.55 -20.52 5.94
C THR A 150 -13.35 -21.53 7.06
N ARG A 151 -12.66 -22.63 6.75
CA ARG A 151 -12.17 -23.61 7.73
C ARG A 151 -10.74 -23.35 8.17
N ASN A 152 -10.03 -22.40 7.53
CA ASN A 152 -8.65 -22.09 7.86
C ASN A 152 -8.58 -21.35 9.21
N ARG A 153 -7.95 -21.98 10.19
CA ARG A 153 -7.82 -21.46 11.58
C ARG A 153 -7.07 -20.14 11.63
N LEU A 154 -6.03 -19.96 10.80
CA LEU A 154 -5.29 -18.70 10.72
C LEU A 154 -6.18 -17.56 10.24
N THR A 155 -6.89 -17.74 9.12
CA THR A 155 -7.82 -16.70 8.61
C THR A 155 -8.92 -16.35 9.62
N ARG A 156 -9.43 -17.34 10.36
CA ARG A 156 -10.47 -17.12 11.39
C ARG A 156 -9.96 -16.27 12.56
N TYR A 157 -8.67 -16.34 12.86
CA TYR A 157 -8.05 -15.58 13.93
C TYR A 157 -7.52 -14.23 13.43
N ASP A 158 -6.71 -14.23 12.36
CA ASP A 158 -5.98 -13.06 11.90
C ASP A 158 -6.88 -11.98 11.30
N ALA A 159 -7.94 -12.36 10.58
CA ALA A 159 -8.79 -11.36 9.92
C ALA A 159 -9.54 -10.45 10.91
N PRO A 160 -10.22 -10.96 11.97
CA PRO A 160 -10.81 -10.10 13.00
C PRO A 160 -9.77 -9.27 13.77
N VAL A 161 -8.60 -9.85 14.11
CA VAL A 161 -7.52 -9.15 14.81
C VAL A 161 -6.97 -8.00 13.98
N SER A 162 -6.75 -8.20 12.69
CA SER A 162 -6.28 -7.15 11.76
C SER A 162 -7.23 -5.95 11.73
N VAL A 163 -8.56 -6.18 11.77
CA VAL A 163 -9.54 -5.09 11.83
C VAL A 163 -9.46 -4.32 13.15
N MET A 164 -9.20 -5.00 14.26
CA MET A 164 -9.07 -4.35 15.57
C MET A 164 -7.77 -3.56 15.69
N ASN A 165 -6.71 -4.02 15.07
CA ASN A 165 -5.41 -3.34 15.04
C ASN A 165 -5.33 -2.20 14.02
N ALA A 166 -6.29 -2.13 13.10
CA ALA A 166 -6.36 -1.05 12.11
C ALA A 166 -6.58 0.30 12.79
N PHE A 167 -6.15 1.37 12.13
CA PHE A 167 -6.33 2.74 12.59
C PHE A 167 -7.72 3.29 12.20
N THR A 168 -8.24 4.24 12.99
CA THR A 168 -9.43 5.02 12.62
C THR A 168 -9.06 6.13 11.64
N PRO A 169 -10.03 6.76 10.95
CA PRO A 169 -9.75 7.91 10.10
C PRO A 169 -9.12 9.09 10.85
N GLU A 170 -9.51 9.28 12.11
CA GLU A 170 -8.96 10.32 12.98
C GLU A 170 -7.49 10.01 13.33
N GLU A 171 -7.19 8.75 13.65
CA GLU A 171 -5.83 8.27 13.89
C GLU A 171 -4.97 8.40 12.62
N PHE A 172 -5.50 8.13 11.42
CA PHE A 172 -4.78 8.35 10.17
C PHE A 172 -4.42 9.82 9.94
N ARG A 173 -5.30 10.78 10.30
CA ARG A 173 -4.96 12.22 10.26
C ARG A 173 -3.82 12.55 11.21
N GLU A 174 -3.86 12.03 12.42
CA GLU A 174 -2.82 12.26 13.41
C GLU A 174 -1.49 11.61 13.02
N LEU A 175 -1.51 10.38 12.46
CA LEU A 175 -0.32 9.74 11.89
C LEU A 175 0.29 10.59 10.78
N ALA A 176 -0.53 11.12 9.86
CA ALA A 176 -0.07 11.99 8.77
C ALA A 176 0.57 13.28 9.31
N ARG A 177 -0.06 13.91 10.31
CA ARG A 177 0.48 15.11 10.97
C ARG A 177 1.82 14.84 11.62
N GLN A 178 1.96 13.74 12.40
CA GLN A 178 3.22 13.37 13.04
C GLN A 178 4.30 12.91 12.04
N ALA A 179 3.90 12.39 10.90
CA ALA A 179 4.80 12.05 9.80
C ALA A 179 5.20 13.26 8.95
N GLU A 180 4.76 14.48 9.31
CA GLU A 180 5.07 15.74 8.61
C GLU A 180 4.52 15.76 7.15
N ILE A 181 3.37 15.15 6.94
CA ILE A 181 2.67 15.15 5.65
C ILE A 181 1.66 16.31 5.66
N GLU A 182 2.11 17.47 5.22
CA GLU A 182 1.35 18.72 5.30
C GLU A 182 0.06 18.67 4.48
N THR A 183 0.16 18.24 3.23
CA THR A 183 -1.00 18.11 2.34
C THR A 183 -1.41 16.65 2.26
N HIS A 184 -2.58 16.32 2.81
CA HIS A 184 -3.09 14.96 2.76
C HIS A 184 -4.61 14.91 2.62
N GLU A 185 -5.08 13.83 2.00
CA GLU A 185 -6.48 13.49 1.86
C GLU A 185 -6.74 12.10 2.43
N ILE A 186 -7.92 11.92 3.03
CA ILE A 186 -8.36 10.64 3.58
C ILE A 186 -9.70 10.27 2.97
N HIS A 187 -9.73 9.11 2.32
CA HIS A 187 -10.91 8.58 1.66
C HIS A 187 -11.33 7.26 2.30
N ARG A 188 -12.63 7.15 2.64
CA ARG A 188 -13.22 5.90 3.11
C ARG A 188 -13.80 5.12 1.94
N HIS A 189 -13.56 3.82 1.91
CA HIS A 189 -14.08 2.91 0.89
C HIS A 189 -14.81 1.72 1.52
N PHE A 190 -15.89 1.33 0.86
CA PHE A 190 -16.60 0.10 1.23
C PHE A 190 -15.88 -1.14 0.67
N PRO A 191 -15.81 -2.24 1.42
CA PRO A 191 -16.09 -2.39 2.84
C PRO A 191 -14.82 -2.11 3.69
N TYR A 192 -14.94 -1.21 4.67
CA TYR A 192 -13.95 -0.98 5.74
C TYR A 192 -12.51 -0.77 5.26
N ARG A 193 -12.33 -0.02 4.18
CA ARG A 193 -11.03 0.40 3.65
C ARG A 193 -10.85 1.90 3.83
N ILE A 194 -9.60 2.30 3.96
CA ILE A 194 -9.21 3.68 4.03
C ILE A 194 -8.02 3.91 3.11
N ALA A 195 -8.03 5.02 2.38
CA ALA A 195 -6.89 5.50 1.63
C ALA A 195 -6.41 6.82 2.24
N LEU A 196 -5.11 6.90 2.51
CA LEU A 196 -4.41 8.13 2.84
C LEU A 196 -3.55 8.51 1.64
N LEU A 197 -3.76 9.69 1.10
CA LEU A 197 -2.93 10.30 0.06
C LEU A 197 -2.10 11.40 0.72
N GLY A 198 -0.79 11.29 0.66
CA GLY A 198 0.12 12.38 0.99
C GLY A 198 0.59 13.01 -0.32
N LEU A 199 0.30 14.29 -0.52
CA LEU A 199 0.56 14.99 -1.77
C LEU A 199 1.73 15.96 -1.61
N LYS A 200 2.63 15.99 -2.60
CA LYS A 200 3.65 17.04 -2.70
C LYS A 200 3.26 18.01 -3.80
N THR A 201 3.34 19.29 -3.49
CA THR A 201 3.20 20.34 -4.50
C THR A 201 4.36 20.23 -5.46
N SER A 202 4.10 20.02 -6.75
CA SER A 202 5.15 20.09 -7.78
C SER A 202 5.73 21.51 -7.78
N GLN A 203 7.00 21.63 -7.41
CA GLN A 203 7.75 22.86 -7.65
C GLN A 203 8.05 23.00 -9.14
#